data_5f9f76cc79fee3b2792ee17ff8f59fbf
#
_entry.id   5f9f76cc79fee3b2792ee17ff8f59fbf
#
_cell.length_a   1.000
_cell.length_b   1.000
_cell.length_c   1.000
_cell.angle_alpha   90.00
_cell.angle_beta   90.00
_cell.angle_gamma   90.00
#
_symmetry.space_group_name_H-M   'P 1'
#
loop_
_entity.id
_entity.type
_entity.pdbx_description
1 polymer ?
#
loop_
_entity_poly.entity_id
_entity_poly.type
_entity_poly.pdbx_seq_one_letter_code
_entity_poly.pdbx_strand_id
1 'polypeptide(L)'
;MGLGLTAKRKNGGGLAGRTLYVPQMAYAGGRLIAAAFRSIGIDATITPDSDNETLVLGGRHASGEECLPHKITLGDFLKICRQPGFDPAKAAFFMATSHGPCRFGQYVEYLKQELRNLGYGDVLIFSPSSGNSYDGFAEHAGELMRTMWVAVTCGDLVTKFLYKTRPYEITPGDTERAYRTTVHEFADVVSQQEVSFGQRYKQLVGLVEQMRDRFRAIPANYVKGRPLIGVVGEIFCRLNDFANLGTLQCIERLGGECWMSEFSEWVWYSNWNQRNKLTQQYGRFSLPYLKFKLKAKFQKRYSHGLRAPLAEDLAGYDEAHDIAHVLELARPYLPAEGSLGEMVLSAGQTIFMHSKGVDGV
;
A
#
# COMPACT_ATOMS: atom_id res chain seq x y z
N MET A 1 -13.36 7.67 47.00
CA MET A 1 -13.90 6.50 46.25
C MET A 1 -13.98 6.90 44.78
N GLY A 2 -12.93 6.57 44.03
CA GLY A 2 -12.87 6.84 42.59
C GLY A 2 -13.45 5.65 41.85
N LEU A 3 -14.56 5.87 41.15
CA LEU A 3 -15.16 4.91 40.23
C LEU A 3 -14.28 4.86 38.96
N GLY A 4 -13.46 3.82 38.87
CA GLY A 4 -12.75 3.48 37.62
C GLY A 4 -13.74 3.04 36.56
N LEU A 5 -14.05 3.92 35.64
CA LEU A 5 -14.74 3.58 34.40
C LEU A 5 -13.75 2.90 33.46
N THR A 6 -13.60 1.58 33.61
CA THR A 6 -13.06 0.75 32.54
C THR A 6 -14.08 0.72 31.42
N ALA A 7 -13.92 1.62 30.45
CA ALA A 7 -14.69 1.56 29.21
C ALA A 7 -14.39 0.20 28.54
N LYS A 8 -15.38 -0.69 28.52
CA LYS A 8 -15.36 -1.90 27.68
C LYS A 8 -15.18 -1.45 26.23
N ARG A 9 -13.96 -1.59 25.70
CA ARG A 9 -13.71 -1.48 24.26
C ARG A 9 -14.64 -2.43 23.54
N LYS A 10 -15.62 -1.92 22.82
CA LYS A 10 -16.50 -2.72 21.95
C LYS A 10 -15.65 -3.26 20.79
N ASN A 11 -15.62 -4.57 20.70
CA ASN A 11 -14.79 -5.37 19.81
C ASN A 11 -15.03 -5.04 18.33
N GLY A 12 -13.94 -4.77 17.58
CA GLY A 12 -13.98 -4.50 16.16
C GLY A 12 -14.43 -5.70 15.33
N GLY A 13 -15.62 -5.65 14.76
CA GLY A 13 -16.08 -6.45 13.61
C GLY A 13 -15.72 -7.94 13.56
N GLY A 14 -15.79 -8.67 14.68
CA GLY A 14 -15.44 -10.09 14.74
C GLY A 14 -13.92 -10.37 14.85
N LEU A 15 -13.07 -9.35 14.92
CA LEU A 15 -11.60 -9.50 15.07
C LEU A 15 -11.14 -9.72 16.51
N ALA A 16 -12.03 -9.64 17.48
CA ALA A 16 -11.67 -9.87 18.89
C ALA A 16 -11.09 -11.28 19.09
N GLY A 17 -9.88 -11.35 19.67
CA GLY A 17 -9.20 -12.62 19.93
C GLY A 17 -8.63 -13.30 18.66
N ARG A 18 -8.59 -12.61 17.55
CA ARG A 18 -8.00 -13.08 16.30
C ARG A 18 -6.77 -12.25 15.93
N THR A 19 -5.78 -12.90 15.35
CA THR A 19 -4.67 -12.22 14.67
C THR A 19 -5.07 -11.92 13.22
N LEU A 20 -5.00 -10.66 12.83
CA LEU A 20 -5.26 -10.20 11.46
C LEU A 20 -3.98 -10.29 10.63
N TYR A 21 -3.96 -11.15 9.62
CA TYR A 21 -2.85 -11.28 8.68
C TYR A 21 -3.08 -10.37 7.47
N VAL A 22 -2.16 -9.45 7.26
CA VAL A 22 -2.19 -8.47 6.15
C VAL A 22 -1.30 -8.96 5.02
N PRO A 23 -1.78 -9.11 3.77
CA PRO A 23 -0.97 -9.52 2.63
C PRO A 23 0.21 -8.57 2.40
N GLN A 24 1.37 -9.14 2.16
CA GLN A 24 2.59 -8.39 1.91
C GLN A 24 2.74 -8.08 0.40
N MET A 25 1.94 -7.14 -0.11
CA MET A 25 2.10 -6.66 -1.49
C MET A 25 3.44 -5.93 -1.67
N ALA A 26 3.86 -5.14 -0.68
CA ALA A 26 5.18 -4.50 -0.62
C ALA A 26 5.72 -4.62 0.80
N TYR A 27 7.06 -4.69 0.96
CA TYR A 27 7.69 -4.83 2.27
C TYR A 27 7.25 -3.73 3.26
N ALA A 28 7.35 -2.45 2.86
CA ALA A 28 6.91 -1.34 3.69
C ALA A 28 5.39 -1.30 3.84
N GLY A 29 4.65 -1.42 2.73
CA GLY A 29 3.20 -1.27 2.69
C GLY A 29 2.47 -2.23 3.63
N GLY A 30 2.76 -3.53 3.56
CA GLY A 30 2.14 -4.54 4.42
C GLY A 30 2.39 -4.26 5.91
N ARG A 31 3.64 -3.97 6.29
CA ARG A 31 4.04 -3.69 7.67
C ARG A 31 3.38 -2.45 8.25
N LEU A 32 3.29 -1.38 7.45
CA LEU A 32 2.70 -0.12 7.89
C LEU A 32 1.17 -0.18 7.95
N ILE A 33 0.52 -0.95 7.07
CA ILE A 33 -0.91 -1.24 7.17
C ILE A 33 -1.20 -2.09 8.43
N ALA A 34 -0.42 -3.14 8.71
CA ALA A 34 -0.56 -3.92 9.92
C ALA A 34 -0.35 -3.05 11.18
N ALA A 35 0.65 -2.15 11.16
CA ALA A 35 0.89 -1.20 12.25
C ALA A 35 -0.30 -0.24 12.46
N ALA A 36 -0.94 0.22 11.38
CA ALA A 36 -2.14 1.05 11.49
C ALA A 36 -3.31 0.31 12.14
N PHE A 37 -3.49 -0.98 11.88
CA PHE A 37 -4.47 -1.79 12.62
C PHE A 37 -4.11 -1.93 14.10
N ARG A 38 -2.82 -2.14 14.42
CA ARG A 38 -2.37 -2.20 15.83
C ARG A 38 -2.63 -0.91 16.59
N SER A 39 -2.58 0.25 15.92
CA SER A 39 -2.84 1.54 16.57
C SER A 39 -4.24 1.70 17.16
N ILE A 40 -5.19 0.91 16.68
CA ILE A 40 -6.58 0.86 17.18
C ILE A 40 -6.86 -0.40 18.02
N GLY A 41 -5.80 -1.10 18.44
CA GLY A 41 -5.88 -2.26 19.35
C GLY A 41 -6.23 -3.59 18.68
N ILE A 42 -6.09 -3.71 17.35
CA ILE A 42 -6.22 -4.97 16.64
C ILE A 42 -4.86 -5.66 16.64
N ASP A 43 -4.83 -6.95 17.02
CA ASP A 43 -3.66 -7.78 16.80
C ASP A 43 -3.49 -8.02 15.30
N ALA A 44 -2.48 -7.42 14.70
CA ALA A 44 -2.24 -7.50 13.26
C ALA A 44 -0.78 -7.74 12.93
N THR A 45 -0.54 -8.63 11.98
CA THR A 45 0.78 -8.97 11.45
C THR A 45 0.72 -9.10 9.93
N ILE A 46 1.87 -9.32 9.30
CA ILE A 46 1.95 -9.56 7.85
C ILE A 46 1.91 -11.06 7.55
N THR A 47 1.55 -11.41 6.32
CA THR A 47 1.78 -12.76 5.78
C THR A 47 3.28 -13.05 5.67
N PRO A 48 3.71 -14.32 5.64
CA PRO A 48 5.08 -14.68 5.25
C PRO A 48 5.46 -14.10 3.89
N ASP A 49 6.76 -13.95 3.65
CA ASP A 49 7.25 -13.54 2.33
C ASP A 49 6.82 -14.56 1.26
N SER A 50 6.43 -14.05 0.09
CA SER A 50 6.06 -14.88 -1.04
C SER A 50 7.29 -15.59 -1.62
N ASP A 51 7.13 -16.86 -1.97
CA ASP A 51 8.18 -17.73 -2.50
C ASP A 51 7.60 -18.81 -3.45
N ASN A 52 8.43 -19.75 -3.88
CA ASN A 52 7.99 -20.85 -4.74
C ASN A 52 6.91 -21.73 -4.09
N GLU A 53 6.93 -21.91 -2.77
CA GLU A 53 5.86 -22.62 -2.07
C GLU A 53 4.55 -21.87 -2.19
N THR A 54 4.57 -20.55 -2.02
CA THR A 54 3.42 -19.66 -2.24
C THR A 54 2.79 -19.90 -3.62
N LEU A 55 3.63 -19.90 -4.66
CA LEU A 55 3.14 -20.07 -6.03
C LEU A 55 2.55 -21.46 -6.27
N VAL A 56 3.19 -22.51 -5.73
CA VAL A 56 2.70 -23.90 -5.83
C VAL A 56 1.38 -24.05 -5.09
N LEU A 57 1.26 -23.51 -3.88
CA LEU A 57 0.03 -23.58 -3.08
C LEU A 57 -1.11 -22.83 -3.74
N GLY A 58 -0.88 -21.58 -4.10
CA GLY A 58 -1.89 -20.77 -4.77
C GLY A 58 -2.30 -21.34 -6.13
N GLY A 59 -1.34 -21.88 -6.89
CA GLY A 59 -1.62 -22.51 -8.18
C GLY A 59 -2.42 -23.81 -8.10
N ARG A 60 -2.23 -24.63 -7.06
CA ARG A 60 -3.01 -25.86 -6.85
C ARG A 60 -4.48 -25.60 -6.50
N HIS A 61 -4.74 -24.47 -5.87
CA HIS A 61 -6.05 -24.07 -5.38
C HIS A 61 -6.68 -22.97 -6.24
N ALA A 62 -6.15 -22.75 -7.43
CA ALA A 62 -6.68 -21.85 -8.44
C ALA A 62 -7.13 -22.66 -9.67
N SER A 63 -8.16 -22.19 -10.38
CA SER A 63 -8.69 -22.87 -11.58
C SER A 63 -7.82 -22.67 -12.82
N GLY A 64 -6.90 -21.71 -12.79
CA GLY A 64 -6.07 -21.31 -13.93
C GLY A 64 -6.44 -19.95 -14.51
N GLU A 65 -7.66 -19.50 -14.28
CA GLU A 65 -8.21 -18.24 -14.83
C GLU A 65 -7.93 -17.01 -13.93
N GLU A 66 -7.47 -17.23 -12.70
CA GLU A 66 -7.22 -16.15 -11.73
C GLU A 66 -5.94 -15.39 -12.07
N CYS A 67 -5.94 -14.10 -11.69
CA CYS A 67 -4.77 -13.25 -11.80
C CYS A 67 -3.63 -13.74 -10.88
N LEU A 68 -2.38 -13.47 -11.25
CA LEU A 68 -1.20 -13.80 -10.45
C LEU A 68 -1.28 -13.25 -9.00
N PRO A 69 -1.70 -12.00 -8.76
CA PRO A 69 -1.89 -11.48 -7.41
C PRO A 69 -2.80 -12.34 -6.52
N HIS A 70 -3.87 -12.86 -7.08
CA HIS A 70 -4.77 -13.76 -6.34
C HIS A 70 -4.06 -15.05 -5.94
N LYS A 71 -3.35 -15.69 -6.88
CA LYS A 71 -2.61 -16.95 -6.62
C LYS A 71 -1.56 -16.76 -5.54
N ILE A 72 -0.79 -15.68 -5.60
CA ILE A 72 0.23 -15.38 -4.59
C ILE A 72 -0.43 -15.12 -3.23
N THR A 73 -1.43 -14.26 -3.16
CA THR A 73 -2.09 -13.94 -1.89
C THR A 73 -2.77 -15.18 -1.26
N LEU A 74 -3.42 -16.01 -2.08
CA LEU A 74 -4.00 -17.27 -1.63
C LEU A 74 -2.90 -18.22 -1.09
N GLY A 75 -1.79 -18.36 -1.82
CA GLY A 75 -0.67 -19.19 -1.41
C GLY A 75 -0.06 -18.75 -0.07
N ASP A 76 0.13 -17.44 0.13
CA ASP A 76 0.64 -16.88 1.38
C ASP A 76 -0.31 -17.15 2.56
N PHE A 77 -1.62 -17.05 2.36
CA PHE A 77 -2.61 -17.42 3.38
C PHE A 77 -2.61 -18.92 3.67
N LEU A 78 -2.46 -19.77 2.65
CA LEU A 78 -2.38 -21.21 2.84
C LEU A 78 -1.10 -21.64 3.56
N LYS A 79 0.01 -20.94 3.41
CA LYS A 79 1.22 -21.15 4.23
C LYS A 79 0.93 -20.94 5.71
N ILE A 80 0.13 -19.93 6.06
CA ILE A 80 -0.30 -19.71 7.45
C ILE A 80 -1.18 -20.88 7.93
N CYS A 81 -2.16 -21.27 7.13
CA CYS A 81 -3.08 -22.36 7.47
C CYS A 81 -2.35 -23.71 7.74
N ARG A 82 -1.18 -23.90 7.13
CA ARG A 82 -0.38 -25.11 7.26
C ARG A 82 0.61 -25.09 8.43
N GLN A 83 0.72 -23.99 9.14
CA GLN A 83 1.61 -23.93 10.30
C GLN A 83 1.15 -24.89 11.40
N PRO A 84 2.08 -25.57 12.09
CA PRO A 84 1.73 -26.41 13.22
C PRO A 84 0.96 -25.65 14.29
N GLY A 85 -0.18 -26.19 14.74
CA GLY A 85 -1.01 -25.54 15.76
C GLY A 85 -1.86 -24.37 15.25
N PHE A 86 -1.99 -24.17 13.93
CA PHE A 86 -2.89 -23.16 13.38
C PHE A 86 -4.34 -23.39 13.83
N ASP A 87 -4.95 -22.37 14.40
CA ASP A 87 -6.35 -22.36 14.83
C ASP A 87 -7.15 -21.39 13.93
N PRO A 88 -8.00 -21.91 13.01
CA PRO A 88 -8.81 -21.06 12.13
C PRO A 88 -9.69 -20.07 12.87
N ALA A 89 -10.17 -20.44 14.08
CA ALA A 89 -11.04 -19.58 14.88
C ALA A 89 -10.29 -18.36 15.47
N LYS A 90 -8.95 -18.41 15.51
CA LYS A 90 -8.10 -17.31 15.99
C LYS A 90 -7.43 -16.54 14.88
N ALA A 91 -7.72 -16.83 13.62
CA ALA A 91 -7.14 -16.14 12.48
C ALA A 91 -8.17 -15.27 11.77
N ALA A 92 -7.67 -14.17 11.20
CA ALA A 92 -8.40 -13.33 10.25
C ALA A 92 -7.46 -12.94 9.10
N PHE A 93 -7.97 -12.97 7.87
CA PHE A 93 -7.21 -12.57 6.69
C PHE A 93 -7.75 -11.25 6.14
N PHE A 94 -6.88 -10.26 6.03
CA PHE A 94 -7.23 -8.99 5.40
C PHE A 94 -7.24 -9.16 3.88
N MET A 95 -8.38 -8.89 3.26
CA MET A 95 -8.52 -8.86 1.81
C MET A 95 -9.37 -7.67 1.41
N ALA A 96 -8.75 -6.66 0.84
CA ALA A 96 -9.50 -5.54 0.28
C ALA A 96 -10.34 -6.02 -0.92
N THR A 97 -11.35 -5.25 -1.29
CA THR A 97 -12.19 -5.53 -2.46
C THR A 97 -12.48 -4.26 -3.23
N SER A 98 -12.87 -4.40 -4.47
CA SER A 98 -13.30 -3.30 -5.32
C SER A 98 -14.57 -3.67 -6.09
N HIS A 99 -15.25 -2.65 -6.61
CA HIS A 99 -16.37 -2.82 -7.54
C HIS A 99 -15.91 -2.43 -8.93
N GLY A 100 -16.37 -3.16 -9.94
CA GLY A 100 -16.06 -2.91 -11.33
C GLY A 100 -15.60 -4.16 -12.08
N PRO A 101 -15.04 -4.03 -13.28
CA PRO A 101 -14.66 -5.16 -14.12
C PRO A 101 -13.38 -5.87 -13.66
N CYS A 102 -12.62 -5.32 -12.70
CA CYS A 102 -11.42 -5.93 -12.18
C CYS A 102 -11.75 -7.21 -11.40
N ARG A 103 -11.06 -8.30 -11.68
CA ARG A 103 -11.21 -9.60 -10.99
C ARG A 103 -10.92 -9.51 -9.48
N PHE A 104 -10.20 -8.49 -9.03
CA PHE A 104 -9.95 -8.21 -7.63
C PHE A 104 -11.25 -8.16 -6.80
N GLY A 105 -12.36 -7.71 -7.38
CA GLY A 105 -13.68 -7.75 -6.74
C GLY A 105 -14.16 -9.14 -6.35
N GLN A 106 -13.59 -10.21 -6.93
CA GLN A 106 -13.99 -11.61 -6.67
C GLN A 106 -13.06 -12.33 -5.69
N TYR A 107 -11.91 -11.76 -5.34
CA TYR A 107 -10.91 -12.42 -4.49
C TYR A 107 -11.47 -12.83 -3.12
N VAL A 108 -12.28 -11.99 -2.51
CA VAL A 108 -12.88 -12.25 -1.20
C VAL A 108 -13.78 -13.48 -1.23
N GLU A 109 -14.64 -13.57 -2.24
CA GLU A 109 -15.61 -14.67 -2.34
C GLU A 109 -14.92 -15.99 -2.72
N TYR A 110 -13.94 -15.92 -3.62
CA TYR A 110 -13.12 -17.07 -3.96
C TYR A 110 -12.32 -17.58 -2.75
N LEU A 111 -11.67 -16.68 -2.01
CA LEU A 111 -10.93 -17.01 -0.80
C LEU A 111 -11.82 -17.69 0.26
N LYS A 112 -13.01 -17.15 0.51
CA LYS A 112 -14.00 -17.78 1.41
C LYS A 112 -14.40 -19.18 0.97
N GLN A 113 -14.63 -19.35 -0.32
CA GLN A 113 -14.99 -20.65 -0.90
C GLN A 113 -13.87 -21.66 -0.71
N GLU A 114 -12.63 -21.27 -1.06
CA GLU A 114 -11.48 -22.16 -1.04
C GLU A 114 -11.10 -22.55 0.40
N LEU A 115 -11.11 -21.59 1.34
CA LEU A 115 -10.88 -21.91 2.75
C LEU A 115 -11.92 -22.87 3.32
N ARG A 116 -13.21 -22.74 2.93
CA ARG A 116 -14.25 -23.72 3.33
C ARG A 116 -13.96 -25.09 2.75
N ASN A 117 -13.59 -25.19 1.48
CA ASN A 117 -13.28 -26.46 0.81
C ASN A 117 -12.11 -27.18 1.50
N LEU A 118 -11.17 -26.42 2.06
CA LEU A 118 -9.99 -26.93 2.75
C LEU A 118 -10.17 -27.17 4.26
N GLY A 119 -11.37 -26.94 4.79
CA GLY A 119 -11.67 -27.12 6.22
C GLY A 119 -11.26 -25.94 7.11
N TYR A 120 -10.92 -24.80 6.53
CA TYR A 120 -10.54 -23.57 7.25
C TYR A 120 -11.69 -22.54 7.27
N GLY A 121 -12.95 -22.97 7.17
CA GLY A 121 -14.11 -22.08 7.08
C GLY A 121 -14.31 -21.12 8.25
N ASP A 122 -13.70 -21.39 9.41
CA ASP A 122 -13.76 -20.53 10.60
C ASP A 122 -12.78 -19.34 10.55
N VAL A 123 -11.88 -19.26 9.56
CA VAL A 123 -11.04 -18.09 9.32
C VAL A 123 -11.94 -16.91 8.90
N LEU A 124 -11.83 -15.81 9.63
CA LEU A 124 -12.53 -14.58 9.27
C LEU A 124 -11.85 -13.90 8.06
N ILE A 125 -12.59 -13.70 6.98
CA ILE A 125 -12.11 -12.83 5.90
C ILE A 125 -12.58 -11.40 6.20
N PHE A 126 -11.63 -10.57 6.60
CA PHE A 126 -11.87 -9.17 6.89
C PHE A 126 -11.67 -8.31 5.64
N SER A 127 -12.79 -7.80 5.11
CA SER A 127 -12.82 -7.02 3.87
C SER A 127 -13.56 -5.69 4.07
N PRO A 128 -12.90 -4.68 4.65
CA PRO A 128 -13.52 -3.38 4.82
C PRO A 128 -13.71 -2.68 3.47
N SER A 129 -14.92 -2.19 3.23
CA SER A 129 -15.24 -1.40 2.04
C SER A 129 -16.04 -0.16 2.41
N SER A 130 -16.03 0.84 1.55
CA SER A 130 -16.90 2.00 1.70
C SER A 130 -18.38 1.64 1.61
N GLY A 131 -18.71 0.49 1.01
CA GLY A 131 -20.08 0.01 0.86
C GLY A 131 -20.66 -0.60 2.15
N ASN A 132 -19.83 -1.20 3.00
CA ASN A 132 -20.23 -1.74 4.30
C ASN A 132 -19.95 -0.80 5.48
N SER A 133 -19.65 0.49 5.21
CA SER A 133 -19.39 1.52 6.20
C SER A 133 -18.33 1.14 7.24
N TYR A 134 -17.39 0.24 6.89
CA TYR A 134 -16.40 -0.34 7.81
C TYR A 134 -17.04 -0.97 9.03
N ASP A 135 -18.09 -1.79 8.83
CA ASP A 135 -18.79 -2.48 9.90
C ASP A 135 -17.84 -3.09 10.92
N GLY A 136 -18.07 -2.79 12.20
CA GLY A 136 -17.23 -3.17 13.31
C GLY A 136 -16.13 -2.16 13.70
N PHE A 137 -15.89 -1.09 12.92
CA PHE A 137 -14.90 -0.03 13.21
C PHE A 137 -15.46 1.38 13.22
N ALA A 138 -16.78 1.55 13.17
CA ALA A 138 -17.42 2.85 12.96
C ALA A 138 -16.84 3.98 13.87
N GLU A 139 -16.50 3.66 15.12
CA GLU A 139 -15.92 4.62 16.08
C GLU A 139 -14.45 4.97 15.75
N HIS A 140 -13.67 4.02 15.18
CA HIS A 140 -12.26 4.19 14.89
C HIS A 140 -11.95 4.34 13.38
N ALA A 141 -12.95 4.19 12.52
CA ALA A 141 -12.76 4.21 11.07
C ALA A 141 -12.05 5.47 10.58
N GLY A 142 -12.44 6.64 11.12
CA GLY A 142 -11.85 7.91 10.75
C GLY A 142 -10.38 8.05 11.19
N GLU A 143 -10.01 7.54 12.35
CA GLU A 143 -8.64 7.54 12.83
C GLU A 143 -7.79 6.54 12.05
N LEU A 144 -8.27 5.31 11.89
CA LEU A 144 -7.61 4.26 11.12
C LEU A 144 -7.30 4.73 9.69
N MET A 145 -8.28 5.31 9.00
CA MET A 145 -8.10 5.81 7.63
C MET A 145 -7.06 6.93 7.53
N ARG A 146 -7.03 7.84 8.51
CA ARG A 146 -6.01 8.91 8.56
C ARG A 146 -4.63 8.35 8.83
N THR A 147 -4.53 7.41 9.77
CA THR A 147 -3.28 6.72 10.12
C THR A 147 -2.76 5.89 8.94
N MET A 148 -3.62 5.11 8.28
CA MET A 148 -3.26 4.36 7.06
C MET A 148 -2.73 5.27 5.95
N TRP A 149 -3.36 6.43 5.75
CA TRP A 149 -2.91 7.36 4.71
C TRP A 149 -1.48 7.86 4.94
N VAL A 150 -1.15 8.32 6.14
CA VAL A 150 0.21 8.79 6.44
C VAL A 150 1.21 7.63 6.47
N ALA A 151 0.80 6.45 6.92
CA ALA A 151 1.61 5.24 6.91
C ALA A 151 1.99 4.82 5.48
N VAL A 152 1.02 4.76 4.56
CA VAL A 152 1.26 4.48 3.14
C VAL A 152 2.19 5.53 2.53
N THR A 153 1.98 6.82 2.80
CA THR A 153 2.87 7.88 2.31
C THR A 153 4.31 7.70 2.81
N CYS A 154 4.52 7.35 4.09
CA CYS A 154 5.85 7.04 4.62
C CYS A 154 6.46 5.82 3.91
N GLY A 155 5.66 4.79 3.63
CA GLY A 155 6.09 3.62 2.87
C GLY A 155 6.57 3.95 1.45
N ASP A 156 5.83 4.79 0.75
CA ASP A 156 6.22 5.27 -0.58
C ASP A 156 7.54 6.05 -0.54
N LEU A 157 7.68 6.97 0.43
CA LEU A 157 8.88 7.80 0.57
C LEU A 157 10.14 6.98 0.83
N VAL A 158 10.09 6.05 1.80
CA VAL A 158 11.26 5.23 2.11
C VAL A 158 11.61 4.28 0.97
N THR A 159 10.61 3.77 0.24
CA THR A 159 10.82 2.91 -0.94
C THR A 159 11.46 3.70 -2.08
N LYS A 160 11.09 4.96 -2.27
CA LYS A 160 11.73 5.84 -3.25
C LYS A 160 13.20 6.09 -2.90
N PHE A 161 13.52 6.35 -1.65
CA PHE A 161 14.91 6.50 -1.20
C PHE A 161 15.72 5.22 -1.39
N LEU A 162 15.12 4.04 -1.19
CA LEU A 162 15.75 2.75 -1.48
C LEU A 162 16.21 2.68 -2.94
N TYR A 163 15.32 2.89 -3.90
CA TYR A 163 15.65 2.75 -5.33
C TYR A 163 16.55 3.87 -5.85
N LYS A 164 16.51 5.05 -5.24
CA LYS A 164 17.36 6.17 -5.58
C LYS A 164 18.80 6.03 -5.04
N THR A 165 19.01 5.29 -3.96
CA THR A 165 20.32 5.20 -3.29
C THR A 165 21.02 3.88 -3.58
N ARG A 166 20.30 2.75 -3.58
CA ARG A 166 20.87 1.40 -3.72
C ARG A 166 21.73 1.20 -4.96
N PRO A 167 21.40 1.72 -6.17
CA PRO A 167 22.27 1.57 -7.33
C PRO A 167 23.65 2.19 -7.19
N TYR A 168 23.84 3.10 -6.23
CA TYR A 168 25.04 3.89 -6.03
C TYR A 168 25.81 3.53 -4.77
N GLU A 169 25.27 2.68 -3.87
CA GLU A 169 25.93 2.32 -2.62
C GLU A 169 27.30 1.68 -2.85
N ILE A 170 28.30 2.06 -2.03
CA ILE A 170 29.65 1.48 -2.12
C ILE A 170 29.70 0.10 -1.46
N THR A 171 29.04 -0.03 -0.32
CA THR A 171 28.94 -1.31 0.41
C THR A 171 27.57 -1.92 0.16
N PRO A 172 27.48 -3.04 -0.60
CA PRO A 172 26.21 -3.71 -0.87
C PRO A 172 25.44 -4.04 0.40
N GLY A 173 24.17 -3.64 0.43
CA GLY A 173 23.25 -3.90 1.54
C GLY A 173 23.14 -2.79 2.58
N ASP A 174 23.94 -1.72 2.52
CA ASP A 174 23.81 -0.57 3.43
C ASP A 174 22.47 0.12 3.25
N THR A 175 22.05 0.32 2.01
CA THR A 175 20.75 0.93 1.67
C THR A 175 19.58 0.06 2.12
N GLU A 176 19.66 -1.24 1.91
CA GLU A 176 18.62 -2.18 2.35
C GLU A 176 18.48 -2.20 3.88
N ARG A 177 19.59 -2.15 4.63
CA ARG A 177 19.57 -2.02 6.10
C ARG A 177 18.89 -0.73 6.54
N ALA A 178 19.28 0.40 5.93
CA ALA A 178 18.67 1.70 6.22
C ALA A 178 17.16 1.69 5.95
N TYR A 179 16.76 1.11 4.82
CA TYR A 179 15.36 0.93 4.44
C TYR A 179 14.57 0.13 5.48
N ARG A 180 15.04 -1.08 5.83
CA ARG A 180 14.36 -1.96 6.80
C ARG A 180 14.27 -1.32 8.18
N THR A 181 15.36 -0.73 8.67
CA THR A 181 15.38 0.00 9.94
C THR A 181 14.34 1.12 9.95
N THR A 182 14.30 1.94 8.90
CA THR A 182 13.33 3.04 8.79
C THR A 182 11.89 2.55 8.74
N VAL A 183 11.62 1.46 8.00
CA VAL A 183 10.26 0.86 7.96
C VAL A 183 9.83 0.39 9.34
N HIS A 184 10.72 -0.23 10.14
CA HIS A 184 10.42 -0.64 11.50
C HIS A 184 10.12 0.56 12.41
N GLU A 185 10.95 1.60 12.36
CA GLU A 185 10.73 2.83 13.14
C GLU A 185 9.39 3.51 12.78
N PHE A 186 9.05 3.58 11.49
CA PHE A 186 7.73 4.05 11.06
C PHE A 186 6.60 3.17 11.62
N ALA A 187 6.75 1.84 11.56
CA ALA A 187 5.76 0.90 12.06
C ALA A 187 5.56 1.04 13.58
N ASP A 188 6.63 1.28 14.34
CA ASP A 188 6.58 1.51 15.78
C ASP A 188 5.79 2.76 16.11
N VAL A 189 6.04 3.88 15.43
CA VAL A 189 5.28 5.13 15.62
C VAL A 189 3.84 4.98 15.15
N VAL A 190 3.60 4.36 14.01
CA VAL A 190 2.25 4.13 13.47
C VAL A 190 1.42 3.28 14.40
N SER A 191 2.01 2.26 15.05
CA SER A 191 1.30 1.30 15.91
C SER A 191 0.99 1.82 17.31
N GLN A 192 1.52 2.97 17.73
CA GLN A 192 1.27 3.51 19.05
C GLN A 192 -0.23 3.65 19.32
N GLN A 193 -0.68 3.11 20.44
CA GLN A 193 -2.03 3.29 20.96
C GLN A 193 -2.07 4.53 21.87
N GLU A 194 -3.26 5.11 22.03
CA GLU A 194 -3.50 6.25 22.96
C GLU A 194 -2.73 7.55 22.62
N VAL A 195 -2.16 7.61 21.40
CA VAL A 195 -1.48 8.80 20.88
C VAL A 195 -2.41 9.49 19.88
N SER A 196 -2.61 10.78 20.02
CA SER A 196 -3.43 11.54 19.08
C SER A 196 -2.84 11.51 17.67
N PHE A 197 -3.70 11.59 16.65
CA PHE A 197 -3.24 11.64 15.26
C PHE A 197 -2.22 12.79 15.03
N GLY A 198 -2.41 13.95 15.64
CA GLY A 198 -1.49 15.08 15.51
C GLY A 198 -0.09 14.80 16.09
N GLN A 199 -0.01 14.14 17.23
CA GLN A 199 1.27 13.72 17.83
C GLN A 199 1.95 12.66 16.97
N ARG A 200 1.24 11.62 16.55
CA ARG A 200 1.75 10.59 15.63
C ARG A 200 2.30 11.21 14.35
N TYR A 201 1.54 12.11 13.74
CA TYR A 201 1.97 12.78 12.52
C TYR A 201 3.26 13.59 12.72
N LYS A 202 3.37 14.35 13.83
CA LYS A 202 4.59 15.11 14.16
C LYS A 202 5.80 14.18 14.35
N GLN A 203 5.62 13.03 15.00
CA GLN A 203 6.68 12.03 15.14
C GLN A 203 7.09 11.47 13.78
N LEU A 204 6.12 11.17 12.90
CA LEU A 204 6.42 10.69 11.53
C LEU A 204 7.18 11.72 10.70
N VAL A 205 6.86 13.01 10.80
CA VAL A 205 7.63 14.06 10.12
C VAL A 205 9.09 14.07 10.62
N GLY A 206 9.31 14.01 11.93
CA GLY A 206 10.66 13.92 12.50
C GLY A 206 11.42 12.66 12.06
N LEU A 207 10.73 11.51 11.94
CA LEU A 207 11.35 10.29 11.40
C LEU A 207 11.66 10.38 9.91
N VAL A 208 10.86 11.10 9.12
CA VAL A 208 11.16 11.37 7.70
C VAL A 208 12.46 12.20 7.58
N GLU A 209 12.67 13.18 8.45
CA GLU A 209 13.95 13.93 8.49
C GLU A 209 15.12 13.02 8.87
N GLN A 210 14.98 12.17 9.88
CA GLN A 210 16.00 11.19 10.27
C GLN A 210 16.26 10.17 9.15
N MET A 211 15.23 9.71 8.47
CA MET A 211 15.35 8.86 7.27
C MET A 211 16.20 9.55 6.22
N ARG A 212 15.89 10.79 5.85
CA ARG A 212 16.67 11.58 4.89
C ARG A 212 18.15 11.60 5.28
N ASP A 213 18.43 11.95 6.53
CA ASP A 213 19.81 12.10 7.01
C ASP A 213 20.53 10.75 7.04
N ARG A 214 19.82 9.66 7.39
CA ARG A 214 20.35 8.28 7.33
C ARG A 214 20.72 7.88 5.91
N PHE A 215 19.85 8.14 4.92
CA PHE A 215 20.14 7.78 3.53
C PHE A 215 21.26 8.66 2.93
N ARG A 216 21.31 9.95 3.27
CA ARG A 216 22.40 10.85 2.89
C ARG A 216 23.77 10.42 3.47
N ALA A 217 23.77 9.76 4.63
CA ALA A 217 24.99 9.25 5.28
C ALA A 217 25.51 7.94 4.67
N ILE A 218 24.76 7.27 3.80
CA ILE A 218 25.21 6.05 3.13
C ILE A 218 26.33 6.43 2.15
N PRO A 219 27.52 5.81 2.24
CA PRO A 219 28.57 6.01 1.25
C PRO A 219 28.10 5.56 -0.13
N ALA A 220 27.94 6.49 -1.04
CA ALA A 220 27.43 6.26 -2.38
C ALA A 220 28.24 6.99 -3.44
N ASN A 221 28.46 6.34 -4.58
CA ASN A 221 29.14 6.92 -5.72
C ASN A 221 28.11 7.32 -6.80
N TYR A 222 27.58 8.52 -6.69
CA TYR A 222 26.63 9.06 -7.65
C TYR A 222 27.34 9.44 -8.96
N VAL A 223 27.50 8.42 -9.83
CA VAL A 223 28.04 8.64 -11.18
C VAL A 223 26.97 9.18 -12.11
N LYS A 224 27.33 10.15 -12.93
CA LYS A 224 26.45 10.64 -14.00
C LYS A 224 26.32 9.58 -15.10
N GLY A 225 25.11 9.47 -15.67
CA GLY A 225 24.88 8.64 -16.86
C GLY A 225 24.30 7.25 -16.60
N ARG A 226 23.86 6.94 -15.37
CA ARG A 226 22.95 5.79 -15.20
C ARG A 226 21.60 6.10 -15.84
N PRO A 227 21.08 5.24 -16.72
CA PRO A 227 19.76 5.45 -17.26
C PRO A 227 18.71 5.37 -16.14
N LEU A 228 17.80 6.33 -16.12
CA LEU A 228 16.63 6.32 -15.24
C LEU A 228 15.52 5.55 -15.91
N ILE A 229 15.08 4.47 -15.29
CA ILE A 229 14.08 3.55 -15.84
C ILE A 229 12.78 3.66 -15.04
N GLY A 230 11.72 4.09 -15.70
CA GLY A 230 10.37 4.09 -15.15
C GLY A 230 9.83 2.68 -15.00
N VAL A 231 9.18 2.38 -13.87
CA VAL A 231 8.55 1.10 -13.62
C VAL A 231 7.07 1.32 -13.35
N VAL A 232 6.24 0.91 -14.29
CA VAL A 232 4.78 1.01 -14.28
C VAL A 232 4.16 -0.38 -14.39
N GLY A 233 2.85 -0.49 -14.37
CA GLY A 233 2.14 -1.76 -14.52
C GLY A 233 1.22 -2.06 -13.35
N GLU A 234 0.74 -3.30 -13.28
CA GLU A 234 -0.17 -3.79 -12.26
C GLU A 234 0.47 -3.66 -10.86
N ILE A 235 -0.27 -3.07 -9.93
CA ILE A 235 0.25 -2.60 -8.66
C ILE A 235 0.87 -3.71 -7.81
N PHE A 236 0.23 -4.87 -7.73
CA PHE A 236 0.77 -5.99 -6.95
C PHE A 236 2.05 -6.53 -7.58
N CYS A 237 2.03 -6.77 -8.89
CA CYS A 237 3.18 -7.31 -9.61
C CYS A 237 4.40 -6.38 -9.52
N ARG A 238 4.23 -5.07 -9.69
CA ARG A 238 5.37 -4.15 -9.62
C ARG A 238 5.93 -3.97 -8.21
N LEU A 239 5.08 -4.07 -7.17
CA LEU A 239 5.46 -3.83 -5.77
C LEU A 239 5.94 -5.08 -5.01
N ASN A 240 5.57 -6.27 -5.48
CA ASN A 240 5.96 -7.53 -4.85
C ASN A 240 7.20 -8.11 -5.53
N ASP A 241 8.32 -8.16 -4.83
CA ASP A 241 9.62 -8.58 -5.38
C ASP A 241 9.59 -10.01 -5.94
N PHE A 242 8.80 -10.91 -5.37
CA PHE A 242 8.62 -12.25 -5.90
C PHE A 242 7.79 -12.24 -7.20
N ALA A 243 6.70 -11.46 -7.23
CA ALA A 243 5.82 -11.37 -8.41
C ALA A 243 6.52 -10.72 -9.62
N ASN A 244 7.40 -9.75 -9.38
CA ASN A 244 8.17 -9.07 -10.43
C ASN A 244 9.49 -9.79 -10.78
N LEU A 245 9.76 -10.95 -10.18
CA LEU A 245 10.97 -11.76 -10.41
C LEU A 245 12.28 -10.98 -10.15
N GLY A 246 12.27 -10.03 -9.22
CA GLY A 246 13.41 -9.19 -8.94
C GLY A 246 13.78 -8.24 -10.10
N THR A 247 12.80 -7.80 -10.87
CA THR A 247 13.01 -6.92 -12.04
C THR A 247 13.75 -5.65 -11.68
N LEU A 248 13.41 -5.01 -10.54
CA LEU A 248 14.08 -3.77 -10.12
C LEU A 248 15.57 -4.01 -9.83
N GLN A 249 15.86 -5.08 -9.09
CA GLN A 249 17.26 -5.46 -8.81
C GLN A 249 18.00 -5.86 -10.10
N CYS A 250 17.30 -6.42 -11.09
CA CYS A 250 17.88 -6.72 -12.38
C CYS A 250 18.27 -5.44 -13.15
N ILE A 251 17.39 -4.45 -13.19
CA ILE A 251 17.66 -3.13 -13.80
C ILE A 251 18.88 -2.48 -13.13
N GLU A 252 18.94 -2.50 -11.79
CA GLU A 252 20.06 -1.94 -11.03
C GLU A 252 21.40 -2.66 -11.33
N ARG A 253 21.40 -4.01 -11.41
CA ARG A 253 22.58 -4.79 -11.79
C ARG A 253 23.07 -4.49 -13.22
N LEU A 254 22.16 -4.15 -14.12
CA LEU A 254 22.47 -3.73 -15.48
C LEU A 254 22.91 -2.26 -15.58
N GLY A 255 22.98 -1.56 -14.47
CA GLY A 255 23.49 -0.19 -14.39
C GLY A 255 22.41 0.90 -14.44
N GLY A 256 21.14 0.54 -14.38
CA GLY A 256 20.02 1.49 -14.34
C GLY A 256 19.72 1.97 -12.92
N GLU A 257 18.91 3.02 -12.83
CA GLU A 257 18.22 3.48 -11.62
C GLU A 257 16.70 3.34 -11.85
N CYS A 258 15.95 2.90 -10.84
CA CYS A 258 14.52 2.67 -10.98
C CYS A 258 13.69 3.83 -10.42
N TRP A 259 12.77 4.34 -11.22
CA TRP A 259 11.67 5.20 -10.77
C TRP A 259 10.36 4.42 -10.81
N MET A 260 9.95 3.87 -9.67
CA MET A 260 8.71 3.12 -9.58
C MET A 260 7.55 4.03 -9.17
N SER A 261 6.40 3.86 -9.81
CA SER A 261 5.15 4.52 -9.42
C SER A 261 4.75 4.12 -7.98
N GLU A 262 4.36 5.11 -7.18
CA GLU A 262 3.99 4.93 -5.77
C GLU A 262 2.66 4.19 -5.59
N PHE A 263 2.47 3.56 -4.43
CA PHE A 263 1.17 3.01 -4.04
C PHE A 263 0.10 4.10 -3.91
N SER A 264 0.47 5.28 -3.40
CA SER A 264 -0.44 6.42 -3.22
C SER A 264 -1.06 6.90 -4.53
N GLU A 265 -0.43 6.65 -5.69
CA GLU A 265 -1.01 6.94 -7.02
C GLU A 265 -2.38 6.27 -7.20
N TRP A 266 -2.50 5.00 -6.76
CA TRP A 266 -3.78 4.28 -6.81
C TRP A 266 -4.85 4.93 -5.93
N VAL A 267 -4.47 5.49 -4.79
CA VAL A 267 -5.40 6.22 -3.91
C VAL A 267 -5.86 7.52 -4.58
N TRP A 268 -4.97 8.25 -5.26
CA TRP A 268 -5.34 9.45 -6.02
C TRP A 268 -6.25 9.13 -7.20
N TYR A 269 -5.98 8.04 -7.92
CA TYR A 269 -6.84 7.56 -8.99
C TYR A 269 -8.23 7.16 -8.47
N SER A 270 -8.29 6.44 -7.36
CA SER A 270 -9.56 6.09 -6.71
C SER A 270 -10.34 7.32 -6.27
N ASN A 271 -9.67 8.34 -5.76
CA ASN A 271 -10.27 9.62 -5.42
C ASN A 271 -10.81 10.35 -6.67
N TRP A 272 -10.08 10.31 -7.80
CA TRP A 272 -10.54 10.89 -9.05
C TRP A 272 -11.83 10.20 -9.54
N ASN A 273 -11.85 8.88 -9.54
CA ASN A 273 -13.04 8.10 -9.88
C ASN A 273 -14.22 8.41 -8.95
N GLN A 274 -13.98 8.45 -7.63
CA GLN A 274 -15.00 8.80 -6.64
C GLN A 274 -15.55 10.21 -6.85
N ARG A 275 -14.68 11.19 -7.13
CA ARG A 275 -15.08 12.56 -7.44
C ARG A 275 -16.04 12.61 -8.63
N ASN A 276 -15.69 11.92 -9.72
CA ASN A 276 -16.50 11.89 -10.95
C ASN A 276 -17.85 11.23 -10.69
N LYS A 277 -17.86 10.07 -10.00
CA LYS A 277 -19.09 9.37 -9.62
C LYS A 277 -20.02 10.24 -8.75
N LEU A 278 -19.47 10.89 -7.72
CA LEU A 278 -20.25 11.78 -6.85
C LEU A 278 -20.79 13.00 -7.60
N THR A 279 -19.99 13.56 -8.53
CA THR A 279 -20.44 14.69 -9.37
C THR A 279 -21.60 14.28 -10.28
N GLN A 280 -21.53 13.11 -10.90
CA GLN A 280 -22.57 12.60 -11.78
C GLN A 280 -23.86 12.24 -11.02
N GLN A 281 -23.73 11.59 -9.85
CA GLN A 281 -24.88 11.11 -9.10
C GLN A 281 -25.59 12.20 -8.27
N TYR A 282 -24.84 13.12 -7.68
CA TYR A 282 -25.37 14.04 -6.66
C TYR A 282 -25.07 15.52 -6.93
N GLY A 283 -24.22 15.82 -7.93
CA GLY A 283 -23.76 17.17 -8.21
C GLY A 283 -22.66 17.68 -7.26
N ARG A 284 -22.00 18.77 -7.68
CA ARG A 284 -20.81 19.34 -6.99
C ARG A 284 -21.11 20.04 -5.67
N PHE A 285 -22.37 20.35 -5.37
CA PHE A 285 -22.80 21.03 -4.15
C PHE A 285 -23.45 20.10 -3.13
N SER A 286 -23.45 18.79 -3.40
CA SER A 286 -24.03 17.80 -2.51
C SER A 286 -23.17 17.57 -1.26
N LEU A 287 -23.81 17.21 -0.15
CA LEU A 287 -23.10 16.87 1.09
C LEU A 287 -22.07 15.73 0.91
N PRO A 288 -22.35 14.63 0.18
CA PRO A 288 -21.35 13.61 -0.13
C PRO A 288 -20.12 14.17 -0.86
N TYR A 289 -20.32 15.05 -1.84
CA TYR A 289 -19.23 15.69 -2.56
C TYR A 289 -18.39 16.62 -1.66
N LEU A 290 -19.02 17.40 -0.79
CA LEU A 290 -18.32 18.26 0.16
C LEU A 290 -17.49 17.47 1.17
N LYS A 291 -18.05 16.37 1.71
CA LYS A 291 -17.29 15.44 2.59
C LYS A 291 -16.09 14.86 1.85
N PHE A 292 -16.26 14.44 0.61
CA PHE A 292 -15.17 13.97 -0.23
C PHE A 292 -14.06 15.04 -0.40
N LYS A 293 -14.43 16.30 -0.70
CA LYS A 293 -13.46 17.40 -0.82
C LYS A 293 -12.65 17.62 0.45
N LEU A 294 -13.27 17.53 1.61
CA LEU A 294 -12.58 17.65 2.90
C LEU A 294 -11.59 16.50 3.10
N LYS A 295 -11.99 15.25 2.79
CA LYS A 295 -11.10 14.08 2.81
C LYS A 295 -9.89 14.29 1.89
N ALA A 296 -10.12 14.67 0.63
CA ALA A 296 -9.05 14.87 -0.34
C ALA A 296 -8.09 16.01 0.06
N LYS A 297 -8.62 17.12 0.61
CA LYS A 297 -7.81 18.21 1.15
C LYS A 297 -6.94 17.76 2.32
N PHE A 298 -7.49 16.93 3.21
CA PHE A 298 -6.75 16.32 4.31
C PHE A 298 -5.61 15.46 3.77
N GLN A 299 -5.89 14.53 2.86
CA GLN A 299 -4.89 13.65 2.27
C GLN A 299 -3.74 14.44 1.63
N LYS A 300 -4.08 15.46 0.81
CA LYS A 300 -3.08 16.32 0.16
C LYS A 300 -2.21 17.07 1.17
N ARG A 301 -2.81 17.66 2.21
CA ARG A 301 -2.08 18.41 3.24
C ARG A 301 -1.05 17.54 3.96
N TYR A 302 -1.47 16.36 4.41
CA TYR A 302 -0.61 15.49 5.21
C TYR A 302 0.46 14.78 4.39
N SER A 303 0.14 14.37 3.17
CA SER A 303 1.14 13.86 2.22
C SER A 303 2.20 14.93 1.89
N HIS A 304 1.76 16.15 1.58
CA HIS A 304 2.68 17.25 1.29
C HIS A 304 3.61 17.58 2.48
N GLY A 305 3.07 17.59 3.71
CA GLY A 305 3.88 17.87 4.89
C GLY A 305 4.93 16.78 5.19
N LEU A 306 4.67 15.50 4.86
CA LEU A 306 5.67 14.43 4.93
C LEU A 306 6.74 14.55 3.84
N ARG A 307 6.39 15.06 2.65
CA ARG A 307 7.32 15.25 1.53
C ARG A 307 8.18 16.50 1.65
N ALA A 308 7.67 17.53 2.34
CA ALA A 308 8.34 18.84 2.43
C ALA A 308 9.80 18.77 2.91
N PRO A 309 10.18 17.97 3.93
CA PRO A 309 11.58 17.82 4.36
C PRO A 309 12.51 17.20 3.31
N LEU A 310 11.95 16.58 2.27
CA LEU A 310 12.64 15.80 1.24
C LEU A 310 12.67 16.52 -0.12
N ALA A 311 12.25 17.79 -0.19
CA ALA A 311 12.06 18.50 -1.45
C ALA A 311 13.32 18.53 -2.32
N GLU A 312 14.49 18.71 -1.71
CA GLU A 312 15.78 18.69 -2.42
C GLU A 312 16.13 17.29 -2.95
N ASP A 313 15.93 16.25 -2.12
CA ASP A 313 16.28 14.88 -2.47
C ASP A 313 15.34 14.30 -3.52
N LEU A 314 14.11 14.81 -3.61
CA LEU A 314 13.11 14.40 -4.58
C LEU A 314 13.07 15.29 -5.83
N ALA A 315 13.96 16.27 -5.96
CA ALA A 315 14.06 17.11 -7.15
C ALA A 315 14.34 16.23 -8.39
N GLY A 316 13.55 16.41 -9.44
CA GLY A 316 13.62 15.59 -10.66
C GLY A 316 12.81 14.29 -10.63
N TYR A 317 12.31 13.89 -9.46
CA TYR A 317 11.38 12.75 -9.28
C TYR A 317 9.96 13.23 -8.98
N ASP A 318 9.56 14.29 -9.64
CA ASP A 318 8.24 14.88 -9.45
C ASP A 318 7.15 13.89 -9.90
N GLU A 319 6.37 13.44 -8.93
CA GLU A 319 5.20 12.63 -9.25
C GLU A 319 4.01 13.53 -9.59
N ALA A 320 3.15 13.01 -10.44
CA ALA A 320 1.90 13.68 -10.77
C ALA A 320 0.99 13.69 -9.53
N HIS A 321 1.12 14.72 -8.71
CA HIS A 321 0.17 14.99 -7.62
C HIS A 321 -1.24 15.23 -8.15
N ASP A 322 -1.38 15.60 -9.42
CA ASP A 322 -2.65 15.69 -10.12
C ASP A 322 -2.81 14.52 -11.08
N ILE A 323 -3.42 13.46 -10.57
CA ILE A 323 -3.73 12.25 -11.34
C ILE A 323 -4.55 12.58 -12.62
N ALA A 324 -5.31 13.67 -12.62
CA ALA A 324 -6.07 14.08 -13.80
C ALA A 324 -5.12 14.43 -14.97
N HIS A 325 -3.95 14.98 -14.69
CA HIS A 325 -2.93 15.23 -15.71
C HIS A 325 -2.39 13.93 -16.31
N VAL A 326 -2.09 12.93 -15.48
CA VAL A 326 -1.64 11.61 -15.96
C VAL A 326 -2.70 10.95 -16.84
N LEU A 327 -3.96 11.02 -16.42
CA LEU A 327 -5.06 10.45 -17.19
C LEU A 327 -5.31 11.19 -18.51
N GLU A 328 -5.08 12.50 -18.55
CA GLU A 328 -5.18 13.28 -19.81
C GLU A 328 -4.05 12.90 -20.78
N LEU A 329 -2.84 12.61 -20.29
CA LEU A 329 -1.75 12.12 -21.14
C LEU A 329 -2.07 10.74 -21.77
N ALA A 330 -2.81 9.89 -21.06
CA ALA A 330 -3.25 8.61 -21.60
C ALA A 330 -4.37 8.72 -22.63
N ARG A 331 -5.15 9.82 -22.61
CA ARG A 331 -6.40 9.98 -23.36
C ARG A 331 -6.32 9.71 -24.88
N PRO A 332 -5.24 10.06 -25.60
CA PRO A 332 -5.12 9.73 -27.01
C PRO A 332 -5.12 8.22 -27.31
N TYR A 333 -4.81 7.39 -26.31
CA TYR A 333 -4.65 5.95 -26.45
C TYR A 333 -5.76 5.18 -25.76
N LEU A 334 -6.18 5.65 -24.58
CA LEU A 334 -7.12 4.96 -23.69
C LEU A 334 -8.03 5.97 -23.00
N PRO A 335 -9.37 5.77 -23.05
CA PRO A 335 -10.29 6.63 -22.32
C PRO A 335 -10.13 6.42 -20.81
N ALA A 336 -10.03 7.49 -20.04
CA ALA A 336 -9.98 7.41 -18.57
C ALA A 336 -11.36 7.10 -17.97
N GLU A 337 -12.41 7.64 -18.60
CA GLU A 337 -13.80 7.41 -18.20
C GLU A 337 -14.26 6.03 -18.65
N GLY A 338 -14.69 5.21 -17.68
CA GLY A 338 -15.14 3.84 -17.94
C GLY A 338 -14.02 2.79 -18.01
N SER A 339 -12.76 3.20 -18.13
CA SER A 339 -11.61 2.31 -17.94
C SER A 339 -11.34 2.17 -16.45
N LEU A 340 -11.82 1.07 -15.86
CA LEU A 340 -11.51 0.74 -14.48
C LEU A 340 -10.31 -0.18 -14.47
N GLY A 341 -9.21 0.27 -13.86
CA GLY A 341 -7.99 -0.51 -13.74
C GLY A 341 -6.73 0.31 -13.98
N GLU A 342 -5.59 -0.34 -13.93
CA GLU A 342 -4.28 0.30 -13.95
C GLU A 342 -3.75 0.56 -15.36
N MET A 343 -4.39 0.01 -16.38
CA MET A 343 -3.92 0.16 -17.76
C MET A 343 -3.83 1.63 -18.18
N VAL A 344 -4.86 2.43 -17.88
CA VAL A 344 -4.86 3.86 -18.18
C VAL A 344 -3.83 4.62 -17.37
N LEU A 345 -3.60 4.23 -16.12
CA LEU A 345 -2.55 4.80 -15.27
C LEU A 345 -1.18 4.48 -15.83
N SER A 346 -0.91 3.22 -16.17
CA SER A 346 0.37 2.78 -16.73
C SER A 346 0.70 3.51 -18.02
N ALA A 347 -0.27 3.64 -18.94
CA ALA A 347 -0.08 4.39 -20.18
C ALA A 347 0.22 5.88 -19.93
N GLY A 348 -0.54 6.52 -19.04
CA GLY A 348 -0.33 7.91 -18.68
C GLY A 348 1.00 8.15 -17.96
N GLN A 349 1.36 7.28 -17.02
CA GLN A 349 2.63 7.36 -16.31
C GLN A 349 3.84 7.15 -17.22
N THR A 350 3.76 6.26 -18.20
CA THR A 350 4.81 6.10 -19.22
C THR A 350 5.09 7.42 -19.91
N ILE A 351 4.05 8.11 -20.37
CA ILE A 351 4.19 9.40 -21.06
C ILE A 351 4.67 10.49 -20.09
N PHE A 352 4.14 10.51 -18.86
CA PHE A 352 4.53 11.46 -17.83
C PHE A 352 6.02 11.31 -17.47
N MET A 353 6.48 10.10 -17.19
CA MET A 353 7.88 9.82 -16.84
C MET A 353 8.81 10.19 -18.00
N HIS A 354 8.44 9.85 -19.24
CA HIS A 354 9.20 10.27 -20.42
C HIS A 354 9.30 11.80 -20.51
N SER A 355 8.22 12.55 -20.25
CA SER A 355 8.24 14.03 -20.25
C SER A 355 9.13 14.62 -19.15
N LYS A 356 9.48 13.83 -18.13
CA LYS A 356 10.39 14.20 -17.03
C LYS A 356 11.84 13.77 -17.27
N GLY A 357 12.15 13.23 -18.43
CA GLY A 357 13.50 12.85 -18.83
C GLY A 357 13.89 11.45 -18.40
N VAL A 358 12.93 10.56 -18.15
CA VAL A 358 13.20 9.13 -17.93
C VAL A 358 13.63 8.50 -19.26
N ASP A 359 14.72 7.72 -19.24
CA ASP A 359 15.39 7.17 -20.42
C ASP A 359 14.61 5.99 -21.03
N GLY A 360 13.82 5.27 -20.19
CA GLY A 360 12.98 4.13 -20.60
C GLY A 360 11.92 3.81 -19.57
N VAL A 361 10.85 3.13 -20.00
CA VAL A 361 9.76 2.68 -19.11
C VAL A 361 9.40 1.24 -19.45
#